data_b9a7b4ee4c7eb344e33cc7827c07d228
#
_entry.id   b9a7b4ee4c7eb344e33cc7827c07d228
#
_cell.length_a   1.000
_cell.length_b   1.000
_cell.length_c   1.000
_cell.angle_alpha   90.00
_cell.angle_beta   90.00
_cell.angle_gamma   90.00
#
_symmetry.space_group_name_H-M   'P 1'
#
loop_
_entity.id
_entity.type
_entity.pdbx_description
1 polymer ?
#
loop_
_entity_poly.entity_id
_entity_poly.type
_entity_poly.pdbx_seq_one_letter_code
_entity_poly.pdbx_strand_id
1 'polypeptide(L)'
;LLSNNMINLGIYDEVKEMLFQNGKDICQIEEVEPEPSLGNGGLGRLAACFLDSIATLGLPGDGIGLNYHLGLFKQEFKDHLQKELPNPWIEKQSWLTKTDVVYPVSFRGLKVNARMYDIAVTGYHDQTNKLHLFDIDSVDEGIVEDGIHFDKEDIAKNLTLFLYPDDSDEKGRLLRIYQQYFMVSSAAQMILDECVQKGSTLYDLPDYAVIQINDTHPTMVIPELIRLLVERGLDIDEAIDVVSRTCAYTNHTILAEALEKWPIGYLKKVVPQLVPIIEILDDKVRRRFSDESTAIIDRNDTVHMAHIDIHYGFSVNGVAALHTDILKQSELNHFYKIYPDKFNNKTNGITFRRWLLHCNPRLTALLDETIKDEYKEDASKLVKLLEYKDDETVLKRLLEIKK
;
A
#
# COMPACT_ATOMS: atom_id res chain seq x y z
N LEU A 1 2.18 9.76 14.08
CA LEU A 1 0.72 9.98 14.02
C LEU A 1 0.28 11.22 14.78
N LEU A 2 0.83 11.48 15.96
CA LEU A 2 0.44 12.59 16.84
C LEU A 2 0.47 13.94 16.12
N SER A 3 1.63 14.35 15.61
CA SER A 3 1.79 15.63 14.91
C SER A 3 0.92 15.73 13.67
N ASN A 4 0.86 14.66 12.87
CA ASN A 4 0.04 14.66 11.67
C ASN A 4 -1.45 14.89 11.99
N ASN A 5 -1.96 14.24 13.02
CA ASN A 5 -3.34 14.43 13.47
C ASN A 5 -3.58 15.86 14.00
N MET A 6 -2.65 16.39 14.79
CA MET A 6 -2.76 17.78 15.30
C MET A 6 -2.72 18.81 14.17
N ILE A 7 -1.87 18.60 13.15
CA ILE A 7 -1.81 19.48 11.96
C ILE A 7 -3.14 19.39 11.19
N ASN A 8 -3.66 18.20 10.97
CA ASN A 8 -4.90 17.98 10.24
C ASN A 8 -6.12 18.56 10.96
N LEU A 9 -6.14 18.49 12.29
CA LEU A 9 -7.17 19.09 13.14
C LEU A 9 -6.99 20.59 13.37
N GLY A 10 -5.89 21.18 12.90
CA GLY A 10 -5.60 22.62 13.04
C GLY A 10 -5.20 23.06 14.44
N ILE A 11 -4.82 22.13 15.34
CA ILE A 11 -4.51 22.40 16.76
C ILE A 11 -3.01 22.33 17.08
N TYR A 12 -2.15 22.05 16.10
CA TYR A 12 -0.72 21.83 16.33
C TYR A 12 -0.03 23.02 17.02
N ASP A 13 -0.23 24.23 16.48
CA ASP A 13 0.41 25.44 16.99
C ASP A 13 -0.10 25.82 18.38
N GLU A 14 -1.38 25.63 18.66
CA GLU A 14 -1.98 25.89 19.97
C GLU A 14 -1.41 24.91 21.03
N VAL A 15 -1.36 23.63 20.71
CA VAL A 15 -0.77 22.60 21.59
C VAL A 15 0.71 22.87 21.84
N LYS A 16 1.46 23.21 20.80
CA LYS A 16 2.88 23.56 20.89
C LYS A 16 3.11 24.74 21.84
N GLU A 17 2.35 25.81 21.68
CA GLU A 17 2.44 26.99 22.56
C GLU A 17 2.06 26.65 24.02
N MET A 18 0.99 25.90 24.22
CA MET A 18 0.58 25.46 25.56
C MET A 18 1.66 24.60 26.24
N LEU A 19 2.28 23.69 25.50
CA LEU A 19 3.40 22.87 26.01
C LEU A 19 4.60 23.75 26.37
N PHE A 20 4.96 24.69 25.51
CA PHE A 20 6.07 25.62 25.75
C PHE A 20 5.85 26.46 27.01
N GLN A 21 4.65 27.00 27.22
CA GLN A 21 4.29 27.74 28.45
C GLN A 21 4.39 26.88 29.73
N ASN A 22 4.29 25.56 29.58
CA ASN A 22 4.47 24.61 30.68
C ASN A 22 5.87 23.99 30.74
N GLY A 23 6.86 24.59 30.05
CA GLY A 23 8.26 24.16 30.05
C GLY A 23 8.52 22.84 29.34
N LYS A 24 7.66 22.47 28.36
CA LYS A 24 7.79 21.25 27.56
C LYS A 24 8.01 21.60 26.09
N ASP A 25 8.79 20.78 25.41
CA ASP A 25 9.03 20.91 23.96
C ASP A 25 8.26 19.82 23.22
N ILE A 26 7.40 20.25 22.28
CA ILE A 26 6.62 19.32 21.45
C ILE A 26 7.52 18.39 20.65
N CYS A 27 8.68 18.86 20.15
CA CYS A 27 9.60 18.03 19.40
C CYS A 27 10.17 16.86 20.24
N GLN A 28 10.44 17.10 21.53
CA GLN A 28 10.87 16.04 22.43
C GLN A 28 9.76 15.02 22.71
N ILE A 29 8.49 15.45 22.70
CA ILE A 29 7.35 14.55 22.84
C ILE A 29 7.16 13.71 21.56
N GLU A 30 7.32 14.32 20.39
CA GLU A 30 7.25 13.64 19.11
C GLU A 30 8.31 12.55 18.95
N GLU A 31 9.53 12.78 19.48
CA GLU A 31 10.64 11.81 19.40
C GLU A 31 10.40 10.51 20.21
N VAL A 32 9.51 10.54 21.21
CA VAL A 32 9.20 9.35 22.00
C VAL A 32 7.98 8.59 21.49
N GLU A 33 7.29 9.10 20.49
CA GLU A 33 6.17 8.37 19.85
C GLU A 33 6.72 7.20 19.04
N PRO A 34 6.28 5.94 19.31
CA PRO A 34 6.64 4.81 18.45
C PRO A 34 6.09 5.02 17.04
N GLU A 35 6.94 4.98 16.03
CA GLU A 35 6.48 5.12 14.66
C GLU A 35 5.94 3.78 14.12
N PRO A 36 4.69 3.73 13.62
CA PRO A 36 4.13 2.53 13.03
C PRO A 36 4.93 2.11 11.80
N SER A 37 5.40 0.87 11.77
CA SER A 37 6.11 0.29 10.62
C SER A 37 5.12 -0.38 9.68
N LEU A 38 4.41 0.43 8.88
CA LEU A 38 3.31 -0.01 8.00
C LEU A 38 3.72 -0.15 6.54
N GLY A 39 4.89 0.35 6.17
CA GLY A 39 5.42 0.31 4.81
C GLY A 39 6.87 0.79 4.77
N ASN A 40 7.54 0.63 3.61
CA ASN A 40 8.94 0.98 3.44
C ASN A 40 9.14 1.95 2.28
N GLY A 41 10.10 2.85 2.44
CA GLY A 41 10.60 3.76 1.42
C GLY A 41 9.53 4.64 0.78
N GLY A 42 9.76 4.98 -0.48
CA GLY A 42 8.87 5.84 -1.27
C GLY A 42 7.48 5.24 -1.50
N LEU A 43 7.39 3.93 -1.71
CA LEU A 43 6.13 3.23 -1.93
C LEU A 43 5.21 3.35 -0.70
N GLY A 44 5.74 3.05 0.50
CA GLY A 44 4.98 3.16 1.74
C GLY A 44 4.58 4.59 2.07
N ARG A 45 5.49 5.57 1.89
CA ARG A 45 5.18 6.98 2.10
C ARG A 45 4.12 7.50 1.13
N LEU A 46 4.17 7.09 -0.13
CA LEU A 46 3.18 7.47 -1.13
C LEU A 46 1.79 6.94 -0.75
N ALA A 47 1.68 5.69 -0.32
CA ALA A 47 0.41 5.13 0.15
C ALA A 47 -0.17 5.95 1.31
N ALA A 48 0.65 6.33 2.29
CA ALA A 48 0.24 7.20 3.40
C ALA A 48 -0.26 8.57 2.91
N CYS A 49 0.41 9.19 1.93
CA CYS A 49 -0.03 10.46 1.33
C CYS A 49 -1.36 10.32 0.58
N PHE A 50 -1.57 9.22 -0.14
CA PHE A 50 -2.84 8.97 -0.82
C PHE A 50 -3.99 8.75 0.16
N LEU A 51 -3.79 7.98 1.23
CA LEU A 51 -4.82 7.78 2.25
C LEU A 51 -5.21 9.11 2.93
N ASP A 52 -4.23 9.96 3.27
CA ASP A 52 -4.50 11.30 3.79
C ASP A 52 -5.28 12.15 2.79
N SER A 53 -4.91 12.12 1.51
CA SER A 53 -5.60 12.87 0.46
C SER A 53 -7.04 12.39 0.23
N ILE A 54 -7.28 11.08 0.24
CA ILE A 54 -8.61 10.49 0.10
C ILE A 54 -9.50 10.95 1.25
N ALA A 55 -9.00 10.87 2.50
CA ALA A 55 -9.71 11.34 3.68
C ALA A 55 -9.97 12.85 3.61
N THR A 56 -8.97 13.65 3.23
CA THR A 56 -9.08 15.12 3.09
C THR A 56 -10.14 15.53 2.07
N LEU A 57 -10.30 14.76 0.99
CA LEU A 57 -11.31 15.01 -0.04
C LEU A 57 -12.70 14.48 0.33
N GLY A 58 -12.87 13.90 1.51
CA GLY A 58 -14.14 13.31 1.96
C GLY A 58 -14.59 12.11 1.11
N LEU A 59 -13.64 11.45 0.43
CA LEU A 59 -13.93 10.26 -0.36
C LEU A 59 -13.91 9.01 0.53
N PRO A 60 -14.83 8.07 0.33
CA PRO A 60 -14.78 6.79 1.03
C PRO A 60 -13.62 5.95 0.47
N GLY A 61 -12.60 5.73 1.28
CA GLY A 61 -11.44 4.95 0.86
C GLY A 61 -10.59 4.52 2.03
N ASP A 62 -10.51 3.22 2.26
CA ASP A 62 -9.76 2.63 3.34
C ASP A 62 -8.48 1.96 2.82
N GLY A 63 -7.44 1.97 3.65
CA GLY A 63 -6.20 1.24 3.39
C GLY A 63 -6.24 -0.15 4.01
N ILE A 64 -5.47 -1.07 3.42
CA ILE A 64 -5.32 -2.43 3.95
C ILE A 64 -3.85 -2.79 4.03
N GLY A 65 -3.43 -3.39 5.13
CA GLY A 65 -2.06 -3.82 5.37
C GLY A 65 -1.96 -4.91 6.43
N LEU A 66 -0.74 -5.15 6.89
CA LEU A 66 -0.43 -6.09 7.96
C LEU A 66 0.15 -5.38 9.17
N ASN A 67 -0.09 -5.97 10.33
CA ASN A 67 0.39 -5.50 11.62
C ASN A 67 1.76 -6.13 11.91
N TYR A 68 2.84 -5.53 11.41
CA TYR A 68 4.19 -6.07 11.58
C TYR A 68 4.75 -5.73 12.97
N HIS A 69 4.78 -6.69 13.88
CA HIS A 69 5.12 -6.52 15.30
C HIS A 69 6.50 -5.89 15.53
N LEU A 70 7.49 -6.34 14.79
CA LEU A 70 8.88 -5.89 14.93
C LEU A 70 9.29 -4.89 13.84
N GLY A 71 8.31 -4.44 13.06
CA GLY A 71 8.47 -3.42 12.06
C GLY A 71 9.36 -3.82 10.89
N LEU A 72 10.09 -2.84 10.35
CA LEU A 72 11.15 -3.10 9.39
C LEU A 72 12.37 -3.68 10.13
N PHE A 73 13.11 -2.89 10.80
CA PHE A 73 14.14 -3.18 11.81
C PHE A 73 14.80 -1.87 12.24
N LYS A 74 15.38 -1.88 13.44
CA LYS A 74 16.25 -0.81 13.91
C LYS A 74 17.68 -1.06 13.45
N GLN A 75 18.38 -0.04 12.97
CA GLN A 75 19.78 -0.14 12.58
C GLN A 75 20.68 0.44 13.68
N GLU A 76 21.66 -0.34 14.10
CA GLU A 76 22.70 0.08 15.04
C GLU A 76 24.10 -0.21 14.49
N PHE A 77 25.10 0.48 15.00
CA PHE A 77 26.50 0.20 14.70
C PHE A 77 27.15 -0.49 15.89
N LYS A 78 27.71 -1.67 15.66
CA LYS A 78 28.48 -2.44 16.64
C LYS A 78 29.77 -2.92 15.99
N ASP A 79 30.91 -2.70 16.65
CA ASP A 79 32.24 -3.11 16.16
C ASP A 79 32.53 -2.64 14.73
N HIS A 80 32.12 -1.39 14.39
CA HIS A 80 32.22 -0.76 13.07
C HIS A 80 31.39 -1.42 11.96
N LEU A 81 30.47 -2.31 12.31
CA LEU A 81 29.53 -2.97 11.39
C LEU A 81 28.10 -2.54 11.70
N GLN A 82 27.31 -2.41 10.65
CA GLN A 82 25.87 -2.21 10.79
C GLN A 82 25.23 -3.50 11.30
N LYS A 83 24.32 -3.37 12.25
CA LYS A 83 23.54 -4.48 12.81
C LYS A 83 22.06 -4.11 12.81
N GLU A 84 21.23 -5.02 12.33
CA GLU A 84 19.78 -4.94 12.35
C GLU A 84 19.24 -5.58 13.63
N LEU A 85 18.28 -4.90 14.27
CA LEU A 85 17.62 -5.33 15.49
C LEU A 85 16.10 -5.20 15.33
N PRO A 86 15.31 -5.98 16.09
CA PRO A 86 13.87 -5.79 16.18
C PRO A 86 13.53 -4.35 16.56
N ASN A 87 12.46 -3.81 15.96
CA ASN A 87 11.94 -2.49 16.27
C ASN A 87 10.46 -2.60 16.66
N PRO A 88 10.13 -3.08 17.86
CA PRO A 88 8.76 -3.21 18.33
C PRO A 88 8.11 -1.84 18.46
N TRP A 89 6.88 -1.71 17.95
CA TRP A 89 6.12 -0.46 17.99
C TRP A 89 4.69 -0.64 18.50
N ILE A 90 4.22 -1.89 18.61
CA ILE A 90 2.89 -2.24 19.09
C ILE A 90 2.94 -2.34 20.61
N GLU A 91 2.47 -1.32 21.27
CA GLU A 91 2.37 -1.27 22.74
C GLU A 91 0.91 -1.23 23.18
N LYS A 92 0.67 -1.43 24.51
CA LYS A 92 -0.69 -1.41 25.09
C LYS A 92 -1.45 -0.09 24.86
N GLN A 93 -0.75 1.00 24.57
CA GLN A 93 -1.31 2.33 24.32
C GLN A 93 -1.02 2.81 22.89
N SER A 94 -0.93 1.88 21.95
CA SER A 94 -0.74 2.23 20.53
C SER A 94 -2.00 2.85 19.92
N TRP A 95 -1.85 3.41 18.72
CA TRP A 95 -2.96 3.93 17.91
C TRP A 95 -3.88 2.83 17.35
N LEU A 96 -3.55 1.57 17.57
CA LEU A 96 -4.31 0.42 17.08
C LEU A 96 -5.59 0.20 17.90
N THR A 97 -6.70 0.11 17.22
CA THR A 97 -7.98 -0.32 17.80
C THR A 97 -8.24 -1.77 17.39
N LYS A 98 -8.19 -2.68 18.35
CA LYS A 98 -8.53 -4.09 18.14
C LYS A 98 -10.01 -4.21 17.84
N THR A 99 -10.39 -4.93 16.80
CA THR A 99 -11.78 -5.21 16.43
C THR A 99 -12.17 -6.67 16.75
N ASP A 100 -13.46 -6.96 16.69
CA ASP A 100 -13.98 -8.34 16.82
C ASP A 100 -13.99 -9.09 15.48
N VAL A 101 -13.58 -8.44 14.39
CA VAL A 101 -13.56 -9.02 13.05
C VAL A 101 -12.39 -9.97 12.90
N VAL A 102 -12.71 -11.21 12.52
CA VAL A 102 -11.73 -12.28 12.31
C VAL A 102 -12.07 -13.06 11.05
N TYR A 103 -11.12 -13.20 10.15
CA TYR A 103 -11.26 -14.01 8.94
C TYR A 103 -10.34 -15.24 8.98
N PRO A 104 -10.85 -16.42 8.59
CA PRO A 104 -9.99 -17.59 8.42
C PRO A 104 -9.19 -17.47 7.13
N VAL A 105 -7.90 -17.71 7.18
CA VAL A 105 -7.03 -17.80 6.01
C VAL A 105 -6.41 -19.20 5.94
N SER A 106 -6.58 -19.85 4.80
CA SER A 106 -6.15 -21.23 4.57
C SER A 106 -4.97 -21.27 3.62
N PHE A 107 -3.89 -21.92 4.08
CA PHE A 107 -2.73 -22.29 3.29
C PHE A 107 -2.67 -23.80 3.13
N ARG A 108 -1.72 -24.31 2.37
CA ARG A 108 -1.51 -25.75 2.28
C ARG A 108 -1.12 -26.33 3.64
N GLY A 109 -2.01 -27.11 4.23
CA GLY A 109 -1.78 -27.78 5.52
C GLY A 109 -1.79 -26.88 6.76
N LEU A 110 -2.11 -25.59 6.60
CA LEU A 110 -2.19 -24.63 7.71
C LEU A 110 -3.41 -23.73 7.55
N LYS A 111 -4.10 -23.47 8.64
CA LYS A 111 -5.16 -22.48 8.74
C LYS A 111 -4.87 -21.55 9.91
N VAL A 112 -4.95 -20.24 9.67
CA VAL A 112 -4.76 -19.20 10.68
C VAL A 112 -5.97 -18.28 10.73
N ASN A 113 -6.11 -17.56 11.83
CA ASN A 113 -7.11 -16.52 11.99
C ASN A 113 -6.48 -15.15 11.80
N ALA A 114 -7.01 -14.37 10.86
CA ALA A 114 -6.64 -13.00 10.62
C ALA A 114 -7.57 -12.07 11.43
N ARG A 115 -7.05 -11.47 12.47
CA ARG A 115 -7.76 -10.47 13.26
C ARG A 115 -7.50 -9.08 12.71
N MET A 116 -8.56 -8.30 12.58
CA MET A 116 -8.46 -6.92 12.11
C MET A 116 -8.22 -5.93 13.24
N TYR A 117 -7.31 -5.01 12.99
CA TYR A 117 -7.04 -3.81 13.80
C TYR A 117 -7.23 -2.59 12.93
N ASP A 118 -7.75 -1.51 13.51
CA ASP A 118 -7.98 -0.25 12.80
C ASP A 118 -7.04 0.85 13.30
N ILE A 119 -6.57 1.68 12.38
CA ILE A 119 -6.00 3.00 12.66
C ILE A 119 -6.85 4.04 11.94
N ALA A 120 -7.26 5.10 12.64
CA ALA A 120 -7.92 6.23 12.03
C ALA A 120 -6.95 7.00 11.13
N VAL A 121 -7.35 7.24 9.89
CA VAL A 121 -6.64 8.10 8.92
C VAL A 121 -7.38 9.43 8.88
N THR A 122 -6.95 10.38 9.70
CA THR A 122 -7.57 11.71 9.79
C THR A 122 -7.09 12.57 8.64
N GLY A 123 -8.02 13.01 7.81
CA GLY A 123 -7.80 14.02 6.78
C GLY A 123 -7.93 15.43 7.33
N TYR A 124 -7.82 16.40 6.45
CA TYR A 124 -8.02 17.81 6.81
C TYR A 124 -9.52 18.09 7.03
N HIS A 125 -9.86 18.95 8.00
CA HIS A 125 -11.25 19.29 8.37
C HIS A 125 -12.09 18.08 8.86
N ASP A 126 -11.54 17.26 9.75
CA ASP A 126 -12.25 16.20 10.48
C ASP A 126 -12.78 15.01 9.64
N GLN A 127 -12.42 14.93 8.36
CA GLN A 127 -12.73 13.75 7.57
C GLN A 127 -11.84 12.58 8.01
N THR A 128 -12.41 11.42 8.20
CA THR A 128 -11.67 10.25 8.71
C THR A 128 -12.07 8.99 7.96
N ASN A 129 -11.07 8.31 7.41
CA ASN A 129 -11.15 6.96 6.88
C ASN A 129 -10.36 6.00 7.80
N LYS A 130 -10.20 4.76 7.39
CA LYS A 130 -9.50 3.75 8.18
C LYS A 130 -8.33 3.13 7.41
N LEU A 131 -7.36 2.68 8.18
CA LEU A 131 -6.37 1.70 7.75
C LEU A 131 -6.62 0.42 8.53
N HIS A 132 -7.03 -0.63 7.82
CA HIS A 132 -7.25 -1.96 8.37
C HIS A 132 -5.96 -2.76 8.33
N LEU A 133 -5.50 -3.21 9.48
CA LEU A 133 -4.28 -4.01 9.62
C LEU A 133 -4.66 -5.40 10.12
N PHE A 134 -4.28 -6.41 9.35
CA PHE A 134 -4.52 -7.80 9.75
C PHE A 134 -3.32 -8.39 10.46
N ASP A 135 -3.59 -9.22 11.46
CA ASP A 135 -2.62 -9.88 12.31
C ASP A 135 -3.05 -11.30 12.64
N ILE A 136 -2.10 -12.19 12.92
CA ILE A 136 -2.41 -13.51 13.45
C ILE A 136 -2.43 -13.49 14.97
N ASP A 137 -3.43 -14.15 15.57
CA ASP A 137 -3.54 -14.24 17.04
C ASP A 137 -2.39 -15.06 17.68
N SER A 138 -1.65 -15.83 16.91
CA SER A 138 -0.61 -16.75 17.35
C SER A 138 0.83 -16.25 17.15
N VAL A 139 1.01 -14.99 16.75
CA VAL A 139 2.35 -14.41 16.58
C VAL A 139 3.16 -14.50 17.87
N ASP A 140 4.45 -14.83 17.74
CA ASP A 140 5.35 -15.01 18.88
C ASP A 140 6.65 -14.24 18.64
N GLU A 141 6.78 -13.07 19.23
CA GLU A 141 8.00 -12.25 19.16
C GLU A 141 9.21 -12.93 19.79
N GLY A 142 8.96 -13.88 20.70
CA GLY A 142 10.01 -14.62 21.44
C GLY A 142 10.80 -15.61 20.60
N ILE A 143 10.37 -15.90 19.34
CA ILE A 143 11.12 -16.77 18.42
C ILE A 143 12.26 -16.05 17.71
N VAL A 144 12.35 -14.72 17.84
CA VAL A 144 13.45 -13.95 17.25
C VAL A 144 14.69 -14.11 18.12
N GLU A 145 15.71 -14.67 17.51
CA GLU A 145 17.01 -14.91 18.13
C GLU A 145 17.96 -13.72 17.90
N ASP A 146 19.25 -13.94 17.77
CA ASP A 146 20.25 -12.88 17.57
C ASP A 146 19.93 -11.99 16.37
N GLY A 147 19.70 -10.70 16.63
CA GLY A 147 19.36 -9.70 15.61
C GLY A 147 17.94 -9.85 15.09
N ILE A 148 17.78 -10.21 13.79
CA ILE A 148 16.51 -10.37 13.10
C ILE A 148 16.27 -11.81 12.61
N HIS A 149 17.01 -12.78 13.17
CA HIS A 149 16.93 -14.19 12.77
C HIS A 149 15.82 -14.92 13.52
N PHE A 150 15.09 -15.75 12.80
CA PHE A 150 14.02 -16.62 13.33
C PHE A 150 13.78 -17.81 12.40
N ASP A 151 13.08 -18.81 12.88
CA ASP A 151 12.65 -19.95 12.04
C ASP A 151 11.56 -19.49 11.05
N LYS A 152 11.92 -19.44 9.77
CA LYS A 152 11.02 -19.03 8.67
C LYS A 152 9.94 -20.07 8.33
N GLU A 153 10.01 -21.29 8.87
CA GLU A 153 9.04 -22.36 8.60
C GLU A 153 7.86 -22.36 9.58
N ASP A 154 8.02 -21.77 10.76
CA ASP A 154 6.92 -21.66 11.75
C ASP A 154 5.99 -20.49 11.42
N ILE A 155 5.28 -20.62 10.29
CA ILE A 155 4.37 -19.59 9.74
C ILE A 155 3.32 -19.17 10.76
N ALA A 156 2.84 -20.09 11.60
CA ALA A 156 1.85 -19.78 12.62
C ALA A 156 2.35 -18.80 13.67
N LYS A 157 3.67 -18.59 13.80
CA LYS A 157 4.26 -17.65 14.76
C LYS A 157 4.97 -16.48 14.12
N ASN A 158 5.41 -16.61 12.86
CA ASN A 158 6.29 -15.60 12.25
C ASN A 158 5.63 -14.71 11.20
N LEU A 159 4.41 -15.02 10.76
CA LEU A 159 3.77 -14.42 9.58
C LEU A 159 3.70 -12.89 9.63
N THR A 160 3.49 -12.30 10.80
CA THR A 160 3.35 -10.85 11.00
C THR A 160 4.48 -10.26 11.87
N LEU A 161 5.67 -10.90 11.93
CA LEU A 161 6.80 -10.37 12.70
C LEU A 161 7.46 -9.17 12.01
N PHE A 162 7.96 -9.35 10.79
CA PHE A 162 8.75 -8.33 10.09
C PHE A 162 8.12 -7.95 8.75
N LEU A 163 8.21 -6.66 8.41
CA LEU A 163 7.78 -6.13 7.11
C LEU A 163 8.60 -6.72 5.94
N TYR A 164 9.92 -6.87 6.12
CA TYR A 164 10.83 -7.48 5.14
C TYR A 164 11.68 -8.56 5.79
N PRO A 165 11.17 -9.81 5.87
CA PRO A 165 12.03 -10.93 6.26
C PRO A 165 13.09 -11.17 5.19
N ASP A 166 14.24 -11.70 5.60
CA ASP A 166 15.29 -12.13 4.67
C ASP A 166 14.75 -13.17 3.68
N ASP A 167 14.80 -12.86 2.38
CA ASP A 167 14.30 -13.69 1.27
C ASP A 167 15.44 -14.22 0.37
N SER A 168 16.67 -14.22 0.86
CA SER A 168 17.83 -14.76 0.15
C SER A 168 17.71 -16.26 -0.11
N ASP A 169 17.01 -16.99 0.74
CA ASP A 169 16.73 -18.41 0.63
C ASP A 169 15.29 -18.74 0.17
N GLU A 170 15.00 -20.01 -0.08
CA GLU A 170 13.67 -20.48 -0.49
C GLU A 170 12.61 -20.22 0.59
N LYS A 171 12.97 -20.46 1.87
CA LYS A 171 12.04 -20.30 2.99
C LYS A 171 11.58 -18.85 3.14
N GLY A 172 12.49 -17.90 2.99
CA GLY A 172 12.17 -16.49 3.00
C GLY A 172 11.30 -16.07 1.82
N ARG A 173 11.56 -16.59 0.62
CA ARG A 173 10.70 -16.35 -0.55
C ARG A 173 9.29 -16.93 -0.37
N LEU A 174 9.17 -18.12 0.21
CA LEU A 174 7.86 -18.69 0.55
C LEU A 174 7.15 -17.86 1.60
N LEU A 175 7.86 -17.38 2.64
CA LEU A 175 7.28 -16.52 3.67
C LEU A 175 6.68 -15.22 3.08
N ARG A 176 7.32 -14.62 2.07
CA ARG A 176 6.74 -13.47 1.36
C ARG A 176 5.40 -13.82 0.69
N ILE A 177 5.30 -15.00 0.05
CA ILE A 177 4.02 -15.45 -0.53
C ILE A 177 2.97 -15.65 0.56
N TYR A 178 3.35 -16.23 1.72
CA TYR A 178 2.45 -16.36 2.87
C TYR A 178 1.93 -15.00 3.33
N GLN A 179 2.80 -13.98 3.49
CA GLN A 179 2.43 -12.63 3.92
C GLN A 179 1.50 -11.95 2.91
N GLN A 180 1.83 -12.00 1.62
CA GLN A 180 1.02 -11.41 0.56
C GLN A 180 -0.38 -12.05 0.51
N TYR A 181 -0.45 -13.38 0.52
CA TYR A 181 -1.75 -14.07 0.49
C TYR A 181 -2.56 -13.85 1.76
N PHE A 182 -1.94 -13.84 2.93
CA PHE A 182 -2.61 -13.52 4.19
C PHE A 182 -3.32 -12.17 4.13
N MET A 183 -2.62 -11.15 3.66
CA MET A 183 -3.18 -9.81 3.49
C MET A 183 -4.35 -9.80 2.50
N VAL A 184 -4.15 -10.34 1.30
CA VAL A 184 -5.18 -10.24 0.24
C VAL A 184 -6.40 -11.11 0.51
N SER A 185 -6.24 -12.30 1.12
CA SER A 185 -7.38 -13.15 1.48
C SER A 185 -8.23 -12.53 2.58
N SER A 186 -7.59 -11.92 3.58
CA SER A 186 -8.28 -11.18 4.64
C SER A 186 -9.04 -9.99 4.06
N ALA A 187 -8.38 -9.20 3.21
CA ALA A 187 -8.98 -8.06 2.52
C ALA A 187 -10.17 -8.44 1.65
N ALA A 188 -10.01 -9.49 0.83
CA ALA A 188 -11.06 -9.94 -0.09
C ALA A 188 -12.31 -10.39 0.67
N GLN A 189 -12.16 -11.15 1.76
CA GLN A 189 -13.28 -11.57 2.61
C GLN A 189 -13.99 -10.35 3.21
N MET A 190 -13.24 -9.40 3.78
CA MET A 190 -13.78 -8.17 4.35
C MET A 190 -14.58 -7.36 3.32
N ILE A 191 -14.00 -7.11 2.15
CA ILE A 191 -14.63 -6.32 1.08
C ILE A 191 -15.94 -6.97 0.63
N LEU A 192 -15.95 -8.29 0.38
CA LEU A 192 -17.16 -9.00 -0.03
C LEU A 192 -18.25 -8.95 1.05
N ASP A 193 -17.89 -9.12 2.31
CA ASP A 193 -18.85 -9.09 3.42
C ASP A 193 -19.43 -7.68 3.61
N GLU A 194 -18.61 -6.63 3.54
CA GLU A 194 -19.07 -5.26 3.63
C GLU A 194 -19.97 -4.86 2.44
N CYS A 195 -19.62 -5.29 1.22
CA CYS A 195 -20.46 -5.04 0.05
C CYS A 195 -21.83 -5.72 0.17
N VAL A 196 -21.88 -6.97 0.64
CA VAL A 196 -23.15 -7.67 0.91
C VAL A 196 -23.96 -6.95 1.98
N GLN A 197 -23.32 -6.47 3.06
CA GLN A 197 -24.01 -5.69 4.10
C GLN A 197 -24.59 -4.38 3.56
N LYS A 198 -23.95 -3.78 2.55
CA LYS A 198 -24.43 -2.59 1.84
C LYS A 198 -25.48 -2.89 0.77
N GLY A 199 -25.83 -4.15 0.56
CA GLY A 199 -26.88 -4.60 -0.37
C GLY A 199 -26.40 -5.12 -1.72
N SER A 200 -25.09 -5.33 -1.91
CA SER A 200 -24.55 -5.94 -3.13
C SER A 200 -25.01 -7.39 -3.27
N THR A 201 -25.32 -7.77 -4.49
CA THR A 201 -25.59 -9.15 -4.90
C THR A 201 -24.32 -9.91 -5.28
N LEU A 202 -23.17 -9.23 -5.23
CA LEU A 202 -21.85 -9.62 -5.71
C LEU A 202 -21.68 -9.63 -7.24
N TYR A 203 -22.75 -9.75 -8.03
CA TYR A 203 -22.72 -9.53 -9.48
C TYR A 203 -22.49 -8.05 -9.84
N ASP A 204 -22.90 -7.16 -8.97
CA ASP A 204 -22.77 -5.70 -9.04
C ASP A 204 -21.63 -5.16 -8.15
N LEU A 205 -20.69 -6.01 -7.74
CA LEU A 205 -19.56 -5.63 -6.90
C LEU A 205 -18.81 -4.37 -7.38
N PRO A 206 -18.60 -4.15 -8.71
CA PRO A 206 -17.95 -2.95 -9.21
C PRO A 206 -18.67 -1.63 -8.90
N ASP A 207 -19.97 -1.68 -8.58
CA ASP A 207 -20.75 -0.50 -8.17
C ASP A 207 -20.56 -0.17 -6.69
N TYR A 208 -20.03 -1.09 -5.89
CA TYR A 208 -19.82 -0.99 -4.45
C TYR A 208 -18.36 -0.81 -4.05
N ALA A 209 -17.43 -1.35 -4.82
CA ALA A 209 -16.02 -1.35 -4.47
C ALA A 209 -15.11 -1.19 -5.68
N VAL A 210 -14.02 -0.45 -5.49
CA VAL A 210 -12.84 -0.42 -6.36
C VAL A 210 -11.64 -0.83 -5.53
N ILE A 211 -10.82 -1.74 -6.04
CA ILE A 211 -9.62 -2.22 -5.38
C ILE A 211 -8.41 -1.71 -6.16
N GLN A 212 -7.61 -0.85 -5.51
CA GLN A 212 -6.37 -0.38 -6.08
C GLN A 212 -5.22 -1.28 -5.63
N ILE A 213 -4.67 -2.03 -6.60
CA ILE A 213 -3.51 -2.90 -6.42
C ILE A 213 -2.26 -2.02 -6.48
N ASN A 214 -1.58 -1.88 -5.34
CA ASN A 214 -0.42 -1.00 -5.17
C ASN A 214 0.87 -1.80 -5.41
N ASP A 215 1.43 -1.73 -6.62
CA ASP A 215 2.46 -2.63 -7.14
C ASP A 215 1.95 -4.09 -7.26
N THR A 216 2.85 -5.07 -7.45
CA THR A 216 2.50 -6.48 -7.66
C THR A 216 2.32 -7.29 -6.37
N HIS A 217 2.66 -6.74 -5.21
CA HIS A 217 2.57 -7.45 -3.94
C HIS A 217 1.14 -7.95 -3.62
N PRO A 218 0.06 -7.18 -3.89
CA PRO A 218 -1.31 -7.62 -3.65
C PRO A 218 -1.97 -8.35 -4.84
N THR A 219 -1.27 -8.65 -5.92
CA THR A 219 -1.86 -9.23 -7.16
C THR A 219 -2.73 -10.46 -6.92
N MET A 220 -2.38 -11.29 -5.93
CA MET A 220 -3.17 -12.48 -5.59
C MET A 220 -4.62 -12.16 -5.19
N VAL A 221 -4.97 -10.89 -4.96
CA VAL A 221 -6.37 -10.49 -4.72
C VAL A 221 -7.27 -10.82 -5.90
N ILE A 222 -6.77 -10.77 -7.13
CA ILE A 222 -7.55 -11.11 -8.34
C ILE A 222 -7.98 -12.58 -8.32
N PRO A 223 -7.09 -13.57 -8.30
CA PRO A 223 -7.51 -14.97 -8.26
C PRO A 223 -8.22 -15.32 -6.94
N GLU A 224 -7.92 -14.68 -5.82
CA GLU A 224 -8.61 -14.93 -4.55
C GLU A 224 -10.06 -14.43 -4.57
N LEU A 225 -10.33 -13.24 -5.09
CA LEU A 225 -11.70 -12.75 -5.26
C LEU A 225 -12.51 -13.64 -6.20
N ILE A 226 -11.92 -14.06 -7.34
CA ILE A 226 -12.57 -15.01 -8.25
C ILE A 226 -12.94 -16.29 -7.51
N ARG A 227 -12.01 -16.86 -6.75
CA ARG A 227 -12.23 -18.06 -5.95
C ARG A 227 -13.39 -17.89 -4.97
N LEU A 228 -13.38 -16.79 -4.20
CA LEU A 228 -14.40 -16.50 -3.19
C LEU A 228 -15.77 -16.21 -3.82
N LEU A 229 -15.83 -15.54 -4.96
CA LEU A 229 -17.07 -15.30 -5.69
C LEU A 229 -17.66 -16.61 -6.20
N VAL A 230 -16.84 -17.52 -6.72
CA VAL A 230 -17.28 -18.86 -7.14
C VAL A 230 -17.78 -19.67 -5.95
N GLU A 231 -17.10 -19.63 -4.80
CA GLU A 231 -17.59 -20.27 -3.57
C GLU A 231 -18.94 -19.69 -3.09
N ARG A 232 -19.21 -18.43 -3.40
CA ARG A 232 -20.48 -17.74 -3.09
C ARG A 232 -21.55 -17.90 -4.18
N GLY A 233 -21.28 -18.70 -5.22
CA GLY A 233 -22.25 -19.16 -6.21
C GLY A 233 -22.24 -18.49 -7.58
N LEU A 234 -21.28 -17.60 -7.88
CA LEU A 234 -21.11 -17.06 -9.22
C LEU A 234 -20.48 -18.12 -10.15
N ASP A 235 -20.85 -18.09 -11.43
CA ASP A 235 -20.10 -18.82 -12.45
C ASP A 235 -18.67 -18.24 -12.59
N ILE A 236 -17.72 -19.09 -12.98
CA ILE A 236 -16.32 -18.69 -13.09
C ILE A 236 -16.10 -17.52 -14.07
N ASP A 237 -16.84 -17.50 -15.19
CA ASP A 237 -16.73 -16.44 -16.18
C ASP A 237 -17.36 -15.14 -15.69
N GLU A 238 -18.47 -15.21 -14.97
CA GLU A 238 -19.09 -14.07 -14.29
C GLU A 238 -18.17 -13.51 -13.21
N ALA A 239 -17.57 -14.37 -12.38
CA ALA A 239 -16.62 -13.95 -11.35
C ALA A 239 -15.40 -13.23 -11.95
N ILE A 240 -14.86 -13.74 -13.06
CA ILE A 240 -13.74 -13.11 -13.77
C ILE A 240 -14.14 -11.72 -14.31
N ASP A 241 -15.32 -11.59 -14.90
CA ASP A 241 -15.82 -10.30 -15.41
C ASP A 241 -16.00 -9.28 -14.27
N VAL A 242 -16.65 -9.69 -13.19
CA VAL A 242 -16.86 -8.84 -12.01
C VAL A 242 -15.52 -8.34 -11.45
N VAL A 243 -14.56 -9.23 -11.21
CA VAL A 243 -13.24 -8.88 -10.66
C VAL A 243 -12.48 -7.97 -11.61
N SER A 244 -12.56 -8.22 -12.93
CA SER A 244 -11.89 -7.39 -13.94
C SER A 244 -12.40 -5.95 -13.98
N ARG A 245 -13.62 -5.70 -13.56
CA ARG A 245 -14.21 -4.36 -13.43
C ARG A 245 -14.03 -3.75 -12.04
N THR A 246 -13.57 -4.53 -11.07
CA THR A 246 -13.36 -4.08 -9.68
C THR A 246 -11.91 -3.68 -9.40
N CYS A 247 -10.93 -4.31 -10.04
CA CYS A 247 -9.51 -4.13 -9.74
C CYS A 247 -8.82 -3.17 -10.71
N ALA A 248 -7.96 -2.32 -10.17
CA ALA A 248 -7.05 -1.44 -10.91
C ALA A 248 -5.62 -1.60 -10.39
N TYR A 249 -4.63 -1.41 -11.25
CA TYR A 249 -3.22 -1.67 -10.96
C TYR A 249 -2.37 -0.41 -11.10
N THR A 250 -1.55 -0.12 -10.09
CA THR A 250 -0.50 0.89 -10.16
C THR A 250 0.86 0.23 -10.24
N ASN A 251 1.60 0.50 -11.33
CA ASN A 251 2.99 0.08 -11.48
C ASN A 251 3.93 1.17 -10.97
N HIS A 252 4.94 0.78 -10.17
CA HIS A 252 5.94 1.69 -9.59
C HIS A 252 7.35 1.52 -10.16
N THR A 253 7.61 0.47 -10.94
CA THR A 253 8.94 0.18 -11.46
C THR A 253 9.02 0.20 -12.98
N ILE A 254 10.21 0.55 -13.51
CA ILE A 254 10.55 0.42 -14.93
C ILE A 254 11.58 -0.70 -15.16
N LEU A 255 11.99 -1.40 -14.11
CA LEU A 255 12.97 -2.48 -14.22
C LEU A 255 12.25 -3.82 -14.37
N ALA A 256 12.43 -4.48 -15.52
CA ALA A 256 11.80 -5.77 -15.79
C ALA A 256 12.16 -6.85 -14.75
N GLU A 257 13.37 -6.78 -14.19
CA GLU A 257 13.83 -7.67 -13.13
C GLU A 257 13.09 -7.47 -11.81
N ALA A 258 12.57 -6.27 -11.57
CA ALA A 258 11.83 -5.92 -10.36
C ALA A 258 10.33 -6.24 -10.45
N LEU A 259 9.82 -6.61 -11.63
CA LEU A 259 8.46 -7.13 -11.78
C LEU A 259 8.39 -8.53 -11.16
N GLU A 260 7.58 -8.67 -10.12
CA GLU A 260 7.53 -9.88 -9.31
C GLU A 260 7.04 -11.09 -10.11
N LYS A 261 7.76 -12.20 -9.94
CA LYS A 261 7.49 -13.48 -10.60
C LYS A 261 7.66 -14.60 -9.58
N TRP A 262 6.77 -15.57 -9.62
CA TRP A 262 6.85 -16.72 -8.73
C TRP A 262 6.84 -18.03 -9.51
N PRO A 263 7.80 -18.95 -9.26
CA PRO A 263 7.66 -20.32 -9.74
C PRO A 263 6.31 -20.89 -9.32
N ILE A 264 5.56 -21.48 -10.25
CA ILE A 264 4.22 -22.05 -9.93
C ILE A 264 4.31 -23.10 -8.82
N GLY A 265 5.45 -23.78 -8.71
CA GLY A 265 5.74 -24.70 -7.63
C GLY A 265 5.70 -24.08 -6.23
N TYR A 266 6.06 -22.78 -6.09
CA TYR A 266 5.96 -22.05 -4.83
C TYR A 266 4.50 -21.78 -4.48
N LEU A 267 3.70 -21.36 -5.46
CA LEU A 267 2.26 -21.17 -5.25
C LEU A 267 1.57 -22.50 -4.90
N LYS A 268 1.94 -23.60 -5.54
CA LYS A 268 1.47 -24.95 -5.19
C LYS A 268 1.85 -25.37 -3.75
N LYS A 269 3.00 -24.89 -3.24
CA LYS A 269 3.43 -25.15 -1.85
C LYS A 269 2.65 -24.34 -0.83
N VAL A 270 2.28 -23.09 -1.15
CA VAL A 270 1.68 -22.15 -0.19
C VAL A 270 0.17 -22.04 -0.36
N VAL A 271 -0.30 -21.78 -1.59
CA VAL A 271 -1.69 -21.44 -1.93
C VAL A 271 -2.23 -22.29 -3.10
N PRO A 272 -2.23 -23.64 -2.97
CA PRO A 272 -2.63 -24.52 -4.06
C PRO A 272 -4.04 -24.25 -4.58
N GLN A 273 -4.91 -23.68 -3.78
CA GLN A 273 -6.29 -23.31 -4.16
C GLN A 273 -6.37 -22.20 -5.21
N LEU A 274 -5.34 -21.36 -5.34
CA LEU A 274 -5.29 -20.31 -6.37
C LEU A 274 -4.77 -20.82 -7.71
N VAL A 275 -4.00 -21.88 -7.72
CA VAL A 275 -3.32 -22.36 -8.93
C VAL A 275 -4.31 -22.71 -10.05
N PRO A 276 -5.42 -23.46 -9.82
CA PRO A 276 -6.39 -23.75 -10.88
C PRO A 276 -7.03 -22.45 -11.45
N ILE A 277 -7.24 -21.43 -10.61
CA ILE A 277 -7.78 -20.15 -11.09
C ILE A 277 -6.75 -19.46 -12.00
N ILE A 278 -5.48 -19.38 -11.56
CA ILE A 278 -4.40 -18.77 -12.36
C ILE A 278 -4.21 -19.52 -13.69
N GLU A 279 -4.29 -20.84 -13.71
CA GLU A 279 -4.24 -21.66 -14.92
C GLU A 279 -5.42 -21.35 -15.86
N ILE A 280 -6.65 -21.19 -15.35
CA ILE A 280 -7.83 -20.77 -16.13
C ILE A 280 -7.60 -19.37 -16.71
N LEU A 281 -7.07 -18.43 -15.93
CA LEU A 281 -6.78 -17.07 -16.38
C LEU A 281 -5.75 -17.08 -17.51
N ASP A 282 -4.67 -17.85 -17.40
CA ASP A 282 -3.64 -18.00 -18.44
C ASP A 282 -4.21 -18.65 -19.70
N ASP A 283 -4.99 -19.72 -19.57
CA ASP A 283 -5.65 -20.39 -20.69
C ASP A 283 -6.54 -19.42 -21.50
N LYS A 284 -7.30 -18.55 -20.81
CA LYS A 284 -8.14 -17.53 -21.48
C LYS A 284 -7.30 -16.51 -22.22
N VAL A 285 -6.17 -16.07 -21.63
CA VAL A 285 -5.20 -15.17 -22.26
C VAL A 285 -4.63 -15.82 -23.53
N ARG A 286 -4.14 -17.06 -23.45
CA ARG A 286 -3.53 -17.79 -24.58
C ARG A 286 -4.50 -18.06 -25.72
N ARG A 287 -5.79 -18.26 -25.42
CA ARG A 287 -6.84 -18.40 -26.46
C ARG A 287 -7.10 -17.08 -27.20
N ARG A 288 -6.89 -15.96 -26.55
CA ARG A 288 -7.16 -14.61 -27.08
C ARG A 288 -5.94 -13.99 -27.76
N PHE A 289 -4.74 -14.26 -27.24
CA PHE A 289 -3.48 -13.68 -27.71
C PHE A 289 -2.43 -14.76 -27.96
N SER A 290 -1.76 -14.68 -29.11
CA SER A 290 -0.70 -15.62 -29.49
C SER A 290 0.70 -15.17 -29.05
N ASP A 291 0.83 -13.95 -28.52
CA ASP A 291 2.11 -13.40 -28.08
C ASP A 291 2.49 -13.95 -26.70
N GLU A 292 3.51 -14.81 -26.69
CA GLU A 292 4.01 -15.46 -25.46
C GLU A 292 4.50 -14.43 -24.42
N SER A 293 4.91 -13.23 -24.85
CA SER A 293 5.37 -12.19 -23.91
C SER A 293 4.25 -11.64 -23.04
N THR A 294 3.00 -11.93 -23.35
CA THR A 294 1.82 -11.52 -22.56
C THR A 294 1.22 -12.64 -21.73
N ALA A 295 1.76 -13.86 -21.82
CA ALA A 295 1.28 -15.00 -21.04
C ALA A 295 1.46 -14.76 -19.53
N ILE A 296 0.51 -15.25 -18.74
CA ILE A 296 0.58 -15.18 -17.27
C ILE A 296 1.59 -16.20 -16.75
N ILE A 297 1.55 -17.43 -17.27
CA ILE A 297 2.49 -18.49 -16.93
C ILE A 297 3.44 -18.65 -18.12
N ASP A 298 4.73 -18.44 -17.91
CA ASP A 298 5.73 -18.59 -18.96
C ASP A 298 6.15 -20.04 -19.20
N ARG A 299 7.02 -20.28 -20.19
CA ARG A 299 7.52 -21.61 -20.54
C ARG A 299 8.38 -22.28 -19.48
N ASN A 300 8.78 -21.53 -18.45
CA ASN A 300 9.56 -22.03 -17.31
C ASN A 300 8.66 -22.29 -16.09
N ASP A 301 7.36 -22.38 -16.27
CA ASP A 301 6.38 -22.52 -15.19
C ASP A 301 6.46 -21.39 -14.15
N THR A 302 6.73 -20.17 -14.59
CA THR A 302 6.81 -18.99 -13.74
C THR A 302 5.59 -18.09 -13.97
N VAL A 303 4.94 -17.72 -12.89
CA VAL A 303 3.76 -16.85 -12.89
C VAL A 303 4.22 -15.39 -12.80
N HIS A 304 3.84 -14.59 -13.79
CA HIS A 304 4.11 -13.16 -13.86
C HIS A 304 2.97 -12.38 -13.21
N MET A 305 3.22 -11.79 -12.04
CA MET A 305 2.18 -11.15 -11.25
C MET A 305 1.58 -9.93 -11.97
N ALA A 306 2.40 -9.04 -12.51
CA ALA A 306 1.91 -7.88 -13.26
C ALA A 306 1.04 -8.26 -14.47
N HIS A 307 1.28 -9.43 -15.11
CA HIS A 307 0.46 -9.88 -16.24
C HIS A 307 -0.97 -10.20 -15.81
N ILE A 308 -1.17 -10.75 -14.61
CA ILE A 308 -2.50 -10.96 -14.03
C ILE A 308 -3.21 -9.60 -13.86
N ASP A 309 -2.52 -8.61 -13.26
CA ASP A 309 -3.07 -7.29 -12.99
C ASP A 309 -3.48 -6.57 -14.28
N ILE A 310 -2.65 -6.65 -15.32
CA ILE A 310 -2.91 -5.96 -16.59
C ILE A 310 -4.05 -6.61 -17.36
N HIS A 311 -4.09 -7.95 -17.43
CA HIS A 311 -5.16 -8.66 -18.14
C HIS A 311 -6.51 -8.48 -17.44
N TYR A 312 -6.54 -8.61 -16.13
CA TYR A 312 -7.76 -8.71 -15.31
C TYR A 312 -8.02 -7.50 -14.39
N GLY A 313 -7.35 -6.38 -14.62
CA GLY A 313 -7.71 -5.08 -14.08
C GLY A 313 -8.31 -4.17 -15.17
N PHE A 314 -9.15 -3.19 -14.79
CA PHE A 314 -9.72 -2.24 -15.74
C PHE A 314 -8.80 -1.06 -16.07
N SER A 315 -7.81 -0.79 -15.23
CA SER A 315 -6.89 0.35 -15.36
C SER A 315 -5.48 -0.01 -14.92
N VAL A 316 -4.49 0.50 -15.66
CA VAL A 316 -3.06 0.38 -15.37
C VAL A 316 -2.46 1.77 -15.40
N ASN A 317 -1.93 2.24 -14.27
CA ASN A 317 -1.28 3.54 -14.26
C ASN A 317 0.21 3.46 -13.90
N GLY A 318 0.98 4.33 -14.57
CA GLY A 318 2.29 4.74 -14.09
C GLY A 318 2.18 5.90 -13.09
N VAL A 319 3.30 6.27 -12.48
CA VAL A 319 3.35 7.22 -11.35
C VAL A 319 4.02 8.57 -11.69
N ALA A 320 4.36 8.78 -12.95
CA ALA A 320 4.81 10.04 -13.53
C ALA A 320 4.62 9.99 -15.05
N ALA A 321 4.53 11.14 -15.73
CA ALA A 321 4.35 11.18 -17.18
C ALA A 321 5.45 10.40 -17.90
N LEU A 322 6.72 10.69 -17.63
CA LEU A 322 7.87 9.97 -18.22
C LEU A 322 7.84 8.47 -17.88
N HIS A 323 7.53 8.10 -16.64
CA HIS A 323 7.41 6.70 -16.23
C HIS A 323 6.33 5.98 -17.06
N THR A 324 5.16 6.61 -17.21
CA THR A 324 4.06 6.05 -17.99
C THR A 324 4.41 5.90 -19.46
N ASP A 325 5.14 6.86 -20.03
CA ASP A 325 5.62 6.77 -21.41
C ASP A 325 6.63 5.62 -21.61
N ILE A 326 7.53 5.41 -20.66
CA ILE A 326 8.46 4.27 -20.65
C ILE A 326 7.68 2.95 -20.60
N LEU A 327 6.69 2.83 -19.73
CA LEU A 327 5.83 1.64 -19.67
C LEU A 327 5.17 1.34 -21.02
N LYS A 328 4.60 2.36 -21.66
CA LYS A 328 3.93 2.23 -22.96
C LYS A 328 4.88 1.91 -24.12
N GLN A 329 6.07 2.50 -24.11
CA GLN A 329 7.00 2.43 -25.24
C GLN A 329 7.99 1.25 -25.16
N SER A 330 8.32 0.79 -23.93
CA SER A 330 9.28 -0.29 -23.73
C SER A 330 8.74 -1.40 -22.83
N GLU A 331 8.68 -1.19 -21.52
CA GLU A 331 8.53 -2.27 -20.53
C GLU A 331 7.23 -3.09 -20.67
N LEU A 332 6.12 -2.40 -20.90
CA LEU A 332 4.79 -3.02 -21.07
C LEU A 332 4.21 -2.76 -22.47
N ASN A 333 5.06 -2.52 -23.47
CA ASN A 333 4.64 -2.18 -24.82
C ASN A 333 3.73 -3.25 -25.44
N HIS A 334 4.01 -4.54 -25.20
CA HIS A 334 3.17 -5.64 -25.68
C HIS A 334 1.75 -5.53 -25.13
N PHE A 335 1.60 -5.19 -23.86
CA PHE A 335 0.30 -4.96 -23.24
C PHE A 335 -0.36 -3.67 -23.72
N TYR A 336 0.41 -2.59 -23.90
CA TYR A 336 -0.13 -1.34 -24.40
C TYR A 336 -0.72 -1.49 -25.81
N LYS A 337 -0.12 -2.33 -26.66
CA LYS A 337 -0.67 -2.63 -28.01
C LYS A 337 -2.02 -3.32 -27.98
N ILE A 338 -2.29 -4.15 -26.97
CA ILE A 338 -3.55 -4.89 -26.86
C ILE A 338 -4.60 -4.20 -25.97
N TYR A 339 -4.16 -3.34 -25.05
CA TYR A 339 -5.02 -2.61 -24.12
C TYR A 339 -4.67 -1.13 -24.00
N PRO A 340 -4.64 -0.36 -25.10
CA PRO A 340 -4.20 1.04 -25.06
C PRO A 340 -5.02 1.89 -24.10
N ASP A 341 -6.31 1.63 -23.96
CA ASP A 341 -7.25 2.41 -23.15
C ASP A 341 -7.09 2.16 -21.64
N LYS A 342 -6.45 1.05 -21.23
CA LYS A 342 -6.18 0.80 -19.81
C LYS A 342 -5.06 1.67 -19.25
N PHE A 343 -4.09 2.09 -20.12
CA PHE A 343 -2.87 2.77 -19.66
C PHE A 343 -3.07 4.27 -19.48
N ASN A 344 -2.82 4.74 -18.28
CA ASN A 344 -2.95 6.15 -17.93
C ASN A 344 -1.85 6.57 -16.94
N ASN A 345 -1.72 7.89 -16.71
CA ASN A 345 -0.77 8.45 -15.76
C ASN A 345 -1.49 9.00 -14.53
N LYS A 346 -0.97 8.67 -13.34
CA LYS A 346 -1.32 9.30 -12.07
C LYS A 346 -0.02 9.75 -11.40
N THR A 347 0.38 11.00 -11.65
CA THR A 347 1.62 11.54 -11.07
C THR A 347 1.56 11.49 -9.55
N ASN A 348 2.64 10.98 -8.94
CA ASN A 348 2.79 10.98 -7.50
C ASN A 348 2.64 12.37 -6.92
N GLY A 349 2.02 12.46 -5.75
CA GLY A 349 1.85 13.69 -4.99
C GLY A 349 2.32 13.54 -3.55
N ILE A 350 2.19 14.62 -2.81
CA ILE A 350 2.52 14.68 -1.38
C ILE A 350 1.40 15.36 -0.61
N THR A 351 1.31 15.06 0.67
CA THR A 351 0.46 15.80 1.62
C THR A 351 1.11 17.14 1.95
N PHE A 352 0.51 18.25 1.50
CA PHE A 352 1.07 19.60 1.68
C PHE A 352 1.21 19.99 3.14
N ARG A 353 0.26 19.65 4.00
CA ARG A 353 0.31 19.98 5.43
C ARG A 353 1.61 19.50 6.05
N ARG A 354 1.98 18.24 5.83
CA ARG A 354 3.23 17.65 6.34
C ARG A 354 4.45 18.15 5.55
N TRP A 355 4.44 18.04 4.23
CA TRP A 355 5.63 18.17 3.38
C TRP A 355 5.91 19.58 2.85
N LEU A 356 5.03 20.53 3.12
CA LEU A 356 5.20 21.92 2.79
C LEU A 356 4.95 22.81 4.01
N LEU A 357 3.71 22.85 4.52
CA LEU A 357 3.30 23.79 5.55
C LEU A 357 4.09 23.62 6.85
N HIS A 358 4.23 22.39 7.31
CA HIS A 358 4.96 22.06 8.55
C HIS A 358 6.48 22.01 8.34
N CYS A 359 6.95 21.35 7.29
CA CYS A 359 8.40 21.17 7.06
C CYS A 359 9.12 22.43 6.63
N ASN A 360 8.43 23.40 6.01
CA ASN A 360 9.07 24.60 5.48
C ASN A 360 8.20 25.86 5.74
N PRO A 361 8.10 26.30 7.02
CA PRO A 361 7.27 27.46 7.39
C PRO A 361 7.74 28.76 6.72
N ARG A 362 9.04 28.91 6.40
CA ARG A 362 9.56 30.09 5.67
C ARG A 362 9.03 30.15 4.23
N LEU A 363 8.99 28.99 3.54
CA LEU A 363 8.40 28.91 2.20
C LEU A 363 6.89 29.12 2.26
N THR A 364 6.21 28.53 3.23
CA THR A 364 4.78 28.72 3.46
C THR A 364 4.44 30.20 3.62
N ALA A 365 5.19 30.93 4.46
CA ALA A 365 4.99 32.37 4.64
C ALA A 365 5.16 33.14 3.33
N LEU A 366 6.16 32.82 2.52
CA LEU A 366 6.36 33.43 1.21
C LEU A 366 5.17 33.18 0.27
N LEU A 367 4.64 31.96 0.26
CA LEU A 367 3.47 31.59 -0.55
C LEU A 367 2.21 32.34 -0.08
N ASP A 368 1.97 32.35 1.23
CA ASP A 368 0.80 33.07 1.82
C ASP A 368 0.81 34.59 1.50
N GLU A 369 2.00 35.20 1.49
CA GLU A 369 2.15 36.62 1.13
C GLU A 369 1.92 36.85 -0.37
N THR A 370 2.37 35.97 -1.26
CA THR A 370 2.33 36.16 -2.71
C THR A 370 0.99 35.71 -3.32
N ILE A 371 0.56 34.47 -3.05
CA ILE A 371 -0.59 33.87 -3.73
C ILE A 371 -1.79 33.57 -2.81
N LYS A 372 -1.71 33.99 -1.53
CA LYS A 372 -2.71 33.70 -0.49
C LYS A 372 -2.73 32.21 -0.13
N ASP A 373 -3.72 31.80 0.63
CA ASP A 373 -3.82 30.48 1.26
C ASP A 373 -4.63 29.43 0.49
N GLU A 374 -5.28 29.81 -0.60
CA GLU A 374 -6.11 28.89 -1.39
C GLU A 374 -5.37 27.59 -1.85
N TYR A 375 -4.05 27.68 -2.07
CA TYR A 375 -3.24 26.53 -2.48
C TYR A 375 -3.16 25.43 -1.41
N LYS A 376 -3.44 25.77 -0.14
CA LYS A 376 -3.42 24.79 0.97
C LYS A 376 -4.51 23.74 0.79
N GLU A 377 -5.63 24.12 0.18
CA GLU A 377 -6.75 23.24 -0.12
C GLU A 377 -6.75 22.75 -1.58
N ASP A 378 -6.33 23.61 -2.51
CA ASP A 378 -6.29 23.33 -3.94
C ASP A 378 -4.89 23.60 -4.52
N ALA A 379 -4.10 22.54 -4.69
CA ALA A 379 -2.74 22.61 -5.23
C ALA A 379 -2.66 23.28 -6.61
N SER A 380 -3.73 23.27 -7.40
CA SER A 380 -3.77 23.95 -8.71
C SER A 380 -3.55 25.45 -8.61
N LYS A 381 -3.84 26.05 -7.46
CA LYS A 381 -3.64 27.49 -7.20
C LYS A 381 -2.15 27.89 -7.15
N LEU A 382 -1.23 26.94 -7.01
CA LEU A 382 0.21 27.20 -7.14
C LEU A 382 0.57 27.79 -8.51
N VAL A 383 -0.24 27.58 -9.53
CA VAL A 383 -0.06 28.22 -10.85
C VAL A 383 0.03 29.76 -10.77
N LYS A 384 -0.58 30.38 -9.75
CA LYS A 384 -0.48 31.83 -9.51
C LYS A 384 0.96 32.32 -9.30
N LEU A 385 1.88 31.43 -8.89
CA LEU A 385 3.31 31.75 -8.78
C LEU A 385 3.95 32.15 -10.12
N LEU A 386 3.37 31.76 -11.25
CA LEU A 386 3.86 32.19 -12.57
C LEU A 386 3.82 33.71 -12.74
N GLU A 387 2.95 34.42 -12.04
CA GLU A 387 2.88 35.89 -12.06
C GLU A 387 4.16 36.51 -11.45
N TYR A 388 4.85 35.81 -10.56
CA TYR A 388 6.06 36.24 -9.85
C TYR A 388 7.36 35.65 -10.42
N LYS A 389 7.32 34.97 -11.57
CA LYS A 389 8.48 34.28 -12.16
C LYS A 389 9.67 35.22 -12.45
N ASP A 390 9.42 36.48 -12.70
CA ASP A 390 10.41 37.50 -13.00
C ASP A 390 10.50 38.58 -11.88
N ASP A 391 9.84 38.40 -10.75
CA ASP A 391 9.91 39.32 -9.61
C ASP A 391 11.21 39.07 -8.81
N GLU A 392 12.17 40.00 -8.95
CA GLU A 392 13.49 39.90 -8.30
C GLU A 392 13.40 39.81 -6.77
N THR A 393 12.39 40.41 -6.13
CA THR A 393 12.21 40.39 -4.68
C THR A 393 11.78 39.01 -4.21
N VAL A 394 10.81 38.42 -4.90
CA VAL A 394 10.33 37.07 -4.62
C VAL A 394 11.42 36.01 -4.87
N LEU A 395 12.13 36.17 -6.01
CA LEU A 395 13.24 35.26 -6.36
C LEU A 395 14.38 35.32 -5.34
N LYS A 396 14.74 36.52 -4.86
CA LYS A 396 15.78 36.69 -3.83
C LYS A 396 15.38 36.01 -2.51
N ARG A 397 14.13 36.25 -2.05
CA ARG A 397 13.60 35.64 -0.84
C ARG A 397 13.56 34.10 -0.97
N LEU A 398 13.16 33.57 -2.15
CA LEU A 398 13.18 32.13 -2.41
C LEU A 398 14.58 31.54 -2.29
N LEU A 399 15.60 32.23 -2.80
CA LEU A 399 17.00 31.81 -2.66
C LEU A 399 17.48 31.85 -1.19
N GLU A 400 17.06 32.83 -0.41
CA GLU A 400 17.36 32.92 1.03
C GLU A 400 16.68 31.81 1.84
N ILE A 401 15.49 31.37 1.45
CA ILE A 401 14.78 30.25 2.07
C ILE A 401 15.48 28.93 1.77
N LYS A 402 16.04 28.80 0.56
CA LYS A 402 16.77 27.59 0.13
C LYS A 402 18.13 27.40 0.80
N LYS A 403 18.74 28.48 1.29
CA LYS A 403 20.02 28.44 2.04
C LYS A 403 19.80 28.05 3.51
#